data_b2e7257da28625e1c432f8a7dbaa0c2c
#
_entry.id   b2e7257da28625e1c432f8a7dbaa0c2c
#
_cell.length_a   1.000
_cell.length_b   1.000
_cell.length_c   1.000
_cell.angle_alpha   90.00
_cell.angle_beta   90.00
_cell.angle_gamma   90.00
#
_symmetry.space_group_name_H-M   'P 1'
#
loop_
_entity.id
_entity.type
_entity.pdbx_description
1 polymer ?
#
loop_
_entity_poly.entity_id
_entity_poly.type
_entity_poly.pdbx_seq_one_letter_code
_entity_poly.pdbx_strand_id
1 'polypeptide(L)'
;MTLKYHTRSKRSSELFHFKTGHIVTLLTLLIFCPYFLYAQSPGNVLERDSTVKGDTSKLYDLVDVGKRLLHLKIRKPEKTEGKTIYFSVLPFSNQVPGGGTALVTSTTAGFYLGDREDTYMSRATFTPYWNFKQRFGLPIRSYVWLKQNRWVISGDTRLMVYPQYTWGLGRQYEEDDKLLVNYSYLRLYQTALKRISHGFFAGIGYHIDYRVNVRTQGEDPLLQDYTGYQYGTSQSLNSFSSGYSFNLLFDTRNNSLNPWDGYYASIQYRVNPTWLGNDNLWKSVYIDFRRYIRFNPSLEKQNMLAVWGYLWKVFDKKIPYLDLPSIGWEDYNRSGRGFDQNRYRGRSLLYLEAEYRRDITNNGFLGFVVFANFNTVSGPKSTFLISWNPGAGAGLRIKMNKRSGTNIALNYGFSKDYSGIKLTLGEVF
;
A
#
# COMPACT_ATOMS: atom_id res chain seq x y z
N MET A 1 45.90 43.47 8.25
CA MET A 1 45.97 42.21 7.50
C MET A 1 44.56 41.81 7.14
N THR A 2 44.10 42.19 5.95
CA THR A 2 42.68 42.17 5.51
C THR A 2 42.46 40.93 4.65
N LEU A 3 41.64 40.00 5.09
CA LEU A 3 41.27 38.83 4.31
C LEU A 3 39.99 39.13 3.50
N LYS A 4 40.12 39.09 2.18
CA LYS A 4 39.07 39.21 1.19
C LYS A 4 38.25 37.93 1.13
N TYR A 5 36.93 38.03 1.35
CA TYR A 5 35.98 36.99 1.03
C TYR A 5 35.62 37.01 -0.47
N HIS A 6 35.87 35.89 -1.13
CA HIS A 6 35.45 35.64 -2.50
C HIS A 6 33.97 35.22 -2.51
N THR A 7 33.15 36.05 -3.11
CA THR A 7 31.76 35.75 -3.44
C THR A 7 31.71 34.78 -4.62
N ARG A 8 31.25 33.56 -4.41
CA ARG A 8 30.93 32.60 -5.45
C ARG A 8 29.52 32.87 -5.99
N SER A 9 29.46 33.15 -7.28
CA SER A 9 28.31 33.34 -8.13
C SER A 9 27.23 32.28 -7.96
N LYS A 10 26.00 32.73 -7.69
CA LYS A 10 24.76 31.94 -7.85
C LYS A 10 24.53 31.64 -9.33
N ARG A 11 24.72 30.38 -9.74
CA ARG A 11 24.09 29.87 -10.96
C ARG A 11 22.66 29.47 -10.63
N SER A 12 21.73 30.16 -11.22
CA SER A 12 20.30 29.90 -11.22
C SER A 12 20.00 28.52 -11.80
N SER A 13 19.45 27.63 -11.00
CA SER A 13 18.80 26.42 -11.47
C SER A 13 17.37 26.76 -11.83
N GLU A 14 17.13 27.14 -13.06
CA GLU A 14 15.78 27.05 -13.66
C GLU A 14 15.48 25.57 -13.89
N LEU A 15 14.79 24.93 -12.99
CA LEU A 15 14.27 23.58 -13.13
C LEU A 15 12.74 23.62 -12.98
N PHE A 16 12.09 23.55 -14.14
CA PHE A 16 10.72 23.08 -14.38
C PHE A 16 9.67 23.44 -13.33
N HIS A 17 9.15 24.65 -13.40
CA HIS A 17 7.84 24.98 -12.81
C HIS A 17 6.71 24.43 -13.70
N PHE A 18 6.31 23.20 -13.48
CA PHE A 18 5.03 22.70 -13.96
C PHE A 18 3.91 23.44 -13.22
N LYS A 19 3.18 24.30 -13.91
CA LYS A 19 2.02 25.00 -13.35
C LYS A 19 0.98 23.97 -12.90
N THR A 20 0.53 24.07 -11.67
CA THR A 20 -0.49 23.23 -11.01
C THR A 20 -1.75 22.99 -11.85
N GLY A 21 -2.09 23.91 -12.77
CA GLY A 21 -3.22 23.77 -13.68
C GLY A 21 -3.13 22.58 -14.63
N HIS A 22 -1.94 22.17 -15.08
CA HIS A 22 -1.78 21.06 -16.02
C HIS A 22 -1.93 19.69 -15.37
N ILE A 23 -1.66 19.59 -14.06
CA ILE A 23 -1.79 18.34 -13.29
C ILE A 23 -3.27 18.09 -12.95
N VAL A 24 -4.03 19.14 -12.64
CA VAL A 24 -5.47 19.03 -12.44
C VAL A 24 -6.15 18.64 -13.75
N THR A 25 -5.69 19.16 -14.89
CA THR A 25 -6.19 18.79 -16.23
C THR A 25 -5.83 17.35 -16.60
N LEU A 26 -4.66 16.84 -16.22
CA LEU A 26 -4.28 15.43 -16.45
C LEU A 26 -5.08 14.47 -15.56
N LEU A 27 -5.33 14.83 -14.30
CA LEU A 27 -6.20 14.08 -13.39
C LEU A 27 -7.67 14.14 -13.83
N THR A 28 -8.16 15.28 -14.31
CA THR A 28 -9.51 15.39 -14.87
C THR A 28 -9.64 14.63 -16.19
N LEU A 29 -8.63 14.59 -17.04
CA LEU A 29 -8.63 13.75 -18.25
C LEU A 29 -8.62 12.25 -17.92
N LEU A 30 -7.96 11.83 -16.87
CA LEU A 30 -7.99 10.44 -16.37
C LEU A 30 -9.32 10.08 -15.70
N ILE A 31 -10.01 11.04 -15.08
CA ILE A 31 -11.28 10.83 -14.34
C ILE A 31 -12.48 11.05 -15.28
N PHE A 32 -12.39 11.98 -16.22
CA PHE A 32 -13.50 12.39 -17.09
C PHE A 32 -13.31 12.02 -18.57
N CYS A 33 -12.66 10.91 -18.90
CA CYS A 33 -12.72 10.41 -20.27
C CYS A 33 -13.97 9.51 -20.46
N PRO A 34 -15.18 10.08 -20.73
CA PRO A 34 -16.41 9.30 -20.88
C PRO A 34 -16.38 8.42 -22.12
N TYR A 35 -15.46 8.64 -23.04
CA TYR A 35 -15.32 7.84 -24.26
C TYR A 35 -14.74 6.44 -24.05
N PHE A 36 -14.11 6.15 -22.89
CA PHE A 36 -13.65 4.79 -22.57
C PHE A 36 -14.74 3.90 -21.99
N LEU A 37 -15.90 4.45 -21.59
CA LEU A 37 -17.03 3.67 -21.10
C LEU A 37 -17.90 3.07 -22.21
N TYR A 38 -17.74 3.47 -23.46
CA TYR A 38 -18.59 3.03 -24.57
C TYR A 38 -18.01 1.91 -25.43
N ALA A 39 -16.80 1.45 -25.20
CA ALA A 39 -16.14 0.44 -26.02
C ALA A 39 -16.30 -1.01 -25.53
N GLN A 40 -17.26 -1.28 -24.67
CA GLN A 40 -17.61 -2.65 -24.32
C GLN A 40 -19.12 -2.86 -24.48
N SER A 41 -19.51 -3.55 -25.57
CA SER A 41 -20.85 -4.07 -25.74
C SER A 41 -21.23 -4.92 -24.51
N PRO A 42 -22.54 -4.98 -24.14
CA PRO A 42 -23.01 -5.79 -23.01
C PRO A 42 -23.07 -7.27 -23.39
N GLY A 43 -21.97 -7.83 -23.82
CA GLY A 43 -21.78 -9.25 -24.09
C GLY A 43 -21.07 -9.89 -22.90
N ASN A 44 -21.81 -10.65 -22.11
CA ASN A 44 -21.34 -11.65 -21.14
C ASN A 44 -20.20 -11.24 -20.20
N VAL A 45 -20.49 -10.28 -19.32
CA VAL A 45 -19.55 -9.85 -18.26
C VAL A 45 -19.41 -10.88 -17.12
N LEU A 46 -20.22 -11.93 -17.11
CA LEU A 46 -20.10 -13.04 -16.16
C LEU A 46 -18.94 -13.99 -16.42
N GLU A 47 -18.33 -13.94 -17.62
CA GLU A 47 -17.19 -14.82 -17.96
C GLU A 47 -15.80 -14.25 -17.62
N ARG A 48 -15.68 -13.04 -17.11
CA ARG A 48 -14.37 -12.41 -16.87
C ARG A 48 -13.73 -12.73 -15.52
N ASP A 49 -14.38 -13.44 -14.65
CA ASP A 49 -13.79 -13.81 -13.34
C ASP A 49 -13.14 -15.20 -13.34
N SER A 50 -12.78 -15.72 -14.48
CA SER A 50 -11.92 -16.86 -14.52
C SER A 50 -10.48 -16.42 -14.22
N THR A 51 -10.20 -16.23 -12.94
CA THR A 51 -8.87 -16.40 -12.41
C THR A 51 -8.30 -17.67 -13.03
N VAL A 52 -7.44 -17.49 -14.05
CA VAL A 52 -6.70 -18.58 -14.67
C VAL A 52 -7.60 -19.74 -15.17
N LYS A 53 -8.52 -19.47 -16.10
CA LYS A 53 -8.99 -20.52 -17.03
C LYS A 53 -7.89 -20.91 -18.03
N GLY A 54 -6.70 -20.27 -17.99
CA GLY A 54 -5.50 -20.80 -18.63
C GLY A 54 -5.13 -22.13 -17.99
N ASP A 55 -4.72 -23.07 -18.77
CA ASP A 55 -4.23 -24.38 -18.30
C ASP A 55 -3.06 -24.18 -17.33
N THR A 56 -3.38 -24.12 -16.02
CA THR A 56 -2.37 -23.96 -14.95
C THR A 56 -1.38 -25.12 -14.93
N SER A 57 -1.62 -26.20 -15.69
CA SER A 57 -0.70 -27.31 -15.81
C SER A 57 0.64 -26.90 -16.45
N LYS A 58 0.63 -25.87 -17.29
CA LYS A 58 1.83 -25.32 -17.93
C LYS A 58 2.58 -24.30 -17.03
N LEU A 59 1.93 -23.77 -15.98
CA LEU A 59 2.55 -22.86 -15.05
C LEU A 59 3.37 -23.61 -14.01
N TYR A 60 4.45 -22.97 -13.56
CA TYR A 60 5.39 -23.52 -12.58
C TYR A 60 5.50 -22.61 -11.36
N ASP A 61 5.63 -23.19 -10.17
CA ASP A 61 5.77 -22.44 -8.92
C ASP A 61 6.79 -23.09 -7.97
N LEU A 62 7.09 -22.44 -6.85
CA LEU A 62 8.02 -22.96 -5.85
C LEU A 62 7.53 -24.27 -5.22
N VAL A 63 6.23 -24.51 -5.16
CA VAL A 63 5.67 -25.78 -4.66
C VAL A 63 6.03 -26.92 -5.61
N ASP A 64 6.00 -26.68 -6.93
CA ASP A 64 6.42 -27.66 -7.93
C ASP A 64 7.93 -27.93 -7.84
N VAL A 65 8.75 -26.88 -7.64
CA VAL A 65 10.19 -27.02 -7.39
C VAL A 65 10.44 -27.89 -6.16
N GLY A 66 9.79 -27.57 -5.04
CA GLY A 66 9.93 -28.31 -3.79
C GLY A 66 9.55 -29.79 -3.93
N LYS A 67 8.41 -30.09 -4.59
CA LYS A 67 7.99 -31.46 -4.87
C LYS A 67 9.00 -32.22 -5.69
N ARG A 68 9.57 -31.58 -6.73
CA ARG A 68 10.58 -32.19 -7.60
C ARG A 68 11.87 -32.50 -6.85
N LEU A 69 12.36 -31.54 -6.03
CA LEU A 69 13.55 -31.73 -5.21
C LEU A 69 13.39 -32.85 -4.17
N LEU A 70 12.21 -32.98 -3.60
CA LEU A 70 11.89 -34.01 -2.61
C LEU A 70 11.40 -35.32 -3.23
N HIS A 71 11.47 -35.47 -4.57
CA HIS A 71 11.00 -36.65 -5.34
C HIS A 71 9.55 -37.05 -5.02
N LEU A 72 8.72 -36.09 -4.59
CA LEU A 72 7.31 -36.31 -4.30
C LEU A 72 6.51 -36.41 -5.61
N LYS A 73 5.63 -37.43 -5.73
CA LYS A 73 4.75 -37.56 -6.89
C LYS A 73 3.85 -36.33 -7.04
N ILE A 74 3.94 -35.64 -8.17
CA ILE A 74 3.03 -34.58 -8.54
C ILE A 74 1.68 -35.23 -8.84
N ARG A 75 0.77 -35.27 -7.89
CA ARG A 75 -0.62 -35.69 -8.16
C ARG A 75 -1.21 -34.69 -9.16
N LYS A 76 -1.82 -35.24 -10.23
CA LYS A 76 -2.67 -34.43 -11.11
C LYS A 76 -3.70 -33.71 -10.26
N PRO A 77 -4.00 -32.43 -10.53
CA PRO A 77 -4.99 -31.72 -9.76
C PRO A 77 -6.33 -32.47 -9.88
N GLU A 78 -6.74 -33.13 -8.79
CA GLU A 78 -8.11 -33.56 -8.66
C GLU A 78 -8.99 -32.28 -8.76
N LYS A 79 -10.08 -32.39 -9.50
CA LYS A 79 -11.15 -31.38 -9.45
C LYS A 79 -11.65 -31.34 -8.01
N THR A 80 -11.03 -30.53 -7.18
CA THR A 80 -11.45 -30.37 -5.80
C THR A 80 -12.65 -29.44 -5.82
N GLU A 81 -13.82 -30.01 -5.93
CA GLU A 81 -15.07 -29.39 -5.54
C GLU A 81 -14.96 -29.19 -4.02
N GLY A 82 -14.74 -27.95 -3.57
CA GLY A 82 -14.66 -27.65 -2.16
C GLY A 82 -13.95 -26.33 -1.87
N LYS A 83 -14.15 -25.84 -0.68
CA LYS A 83 -13.52 -24.63 -0.10
C LYS A 83 -12.00 -24.84 0.05
N THR A 84 -11.23 -24.62 -1.01
CA THR A 84 -9.77 -24.78 -0.97
C THR A 84 -9.14 -23.46 -0.55
N ILE A 85 -8.31 -23.51 0.49
CA ILE A 85 -7.49 -22.39 0.93
C ILE A 85 -6.10 -22.56 0.33
N TYR A 86 -5.58 -21.53 -0.32
CA TYR A 86 -4.25 -21.48 -0.90
C TYR A 86 -3.33 -20.70 0.01
N PHE A 87 -2.42 -21.38 0.69
CA PHE A 87 -1.44 -20.74 1.55
C PHE A 87 -0.13 -20.47 0.81
N SER A 88 0.46 -19.32 1.10
CA SER A 88 1.84 -18.96 0.75
C SER A 88 2.51 -18.44 2.01
N VAL A 89 3.65 -19.01 2.38
CA VAL A 89 4.39 -18.64 3.58
C VAL A 89 5.83 -18.36 3.20
N LEU A 90 6.34 -17.22 3.63
CA LEU A 90 7.71 -16.79 3.39
C LEU A 90 8.33 -16.26 4.69
N PRO A 91 9.15 -17.06 5.38
CA PRO A 91 9.99 -16.57 6.46
C PRO A 91 11.22 -15.86 5.89
N PHE A 92 11.56 -14.69 6.41
CA PHE A 92 12.76 -13.96 6.01
C PHE A 92 13.22 -13.01 7.11
N SER A 93 14.49 -12.61 7.04
CA SER A 93 15.01 -11.54 7.88
C SER A 93 14.97 -10.23 7.10
N ASN A 94 14.46 -9.18 7.69
CA ASN A 94 14.33 -7.89 7.03
C ASN A 94 14.55 -6.75 8.04
N GLN A 95 14.93 -5.61 7.51
CA GLN A 95 14.90 -4.38 8.28
C GLN A 95 13.43 -4.00 8.56
N VAL A 96 13.15 -3.67 9.80
CA VAL A 96 11.82 -3.21 10.21
C VAL A 96 11.86 -1.70 10.45
N PRO A 97 10.72 -1.02 10.32
CA PRO A 97 10.64 0.42 10.53
C PRO A 97 11.28 0.84 11.86
N GLY A 98 11.97 1.97 11.85
CA GLY A 98 12.77 2.42 13.00
C GLY A 98 14.13 1.74 13.13
N GLY A 99 14.60 1.03 12.09
CA GLY A 99 15.92 0.38 11.99
C GLY A 99 16.01 -0.97 12.72
N GLY A 100 17.07 -1.68 12.46
CA GLY A 100 17.35 -3.02 12.99
C GLY A 100 16.64 -4.14 12.22
N THR A 101 17.19 -5.34 12.38
CA THR A 101 16.71 -6.55 11.71
C THR A 101 15.73 -7.30 12.58
N ALA A 102 14.66 -7.83 12.01
CA ALA A 102 13.72 -8.73 12.67
C ALA A 102 13.46 -9.97 11.82
N LEU A 103 13.10 -11.06 12.48
CA LEU A 103 12.50 -12.21 11.81
C LEU A 103 11.06 -11.84 11.45
N VAL A 104 10.74 -11.94 10.16
CA VAL A 104 9.42 -11.67 9.62
C VAL A 104 8.91 -12.94 8.96
N THR A 105 7.67 -13.31 9.22
CA THR A 105 7.01 -14.40 8.52
C THR A 105 5.80 -13.85 7.77
N SER A 106 5.92 -13.70 6.47
CA SER A 106 4.78 -13.27 5.65
C SER A 106 3.95 -14.49 5.25
N THR A 107 2.69 -14.50 5.65
CA THR A 107 1.71 -15.52 5.28
C THR A 107 0.58 -14.87 4.50
N THR A 108 0.22 -15.42 3.36
CA THR A 108 -0.94 -15.01 2.58
C THR A 108 -1.82 -16.23 2.31
N ALA A 109 -3.09 -16.11 2.64
CA ALA A 109 -4.13 -17.07 2.31
C ALA A 109 -5.06 -16.49 1.25
N GLY A 110 -5.29 -17.23 0.16
CA GLY A 110 -6.35 -16.98 -0.80
C GLY A 110 -7.43 -18.05 -0.64
N PHE A 111 -8.71 -17.66 -0.60
CA PHE A 111 -9.82 -18.59 -0.39
C PHE A 111 -11.14 -18.06 -0.96
N TYR A 112 -12.09 -18.97 -1.17
CA TYR A 112 -13.42 -18.64 -1.66
C TYR A 112 -14.47 -18.95 -0.57
N LEU A 113 -15.42 -18.04 -0.37
CA LEU A 113 -16.60 -18.23 0.50
C LEU A 113 -17.90 -18.46 -0.29
N GLY A 114 -17.79 -18.65 -1.59
CA GLY A 114 -18.85 -19.03 -2.52
C GLY A 114 -18.28 -19.82 -3.68
N ASP A 115 -19.08 -20.03 -4.72
CA ASP A 115 -18.64 -20.72 -5.92
C ASP A 115 -17.60 -19.87 -6.66
N ARG A 116 -16.59 -20.54 -7.21
CA ARG A 116 -15.47 -19.84 -7.89
C ARG A 116 -15.89 -19.14 -9.18
N GLU A 117 -17.04 -19.53 -9.71
CA GLU A 117 -17.56 -18.95 -10.94
C GLU A 117 -18.23 -17.59 -10.72
N ASP A 118 -18.75 -17.34 -9.50
CA ASP A 118 -19.52 -16.15 -9.17
C ASP A 118 -18.99 -15.34 -7.98
N THR A 119 -17.95 -15.85 -7.30
CA THR A 119 -17.39 -15.22 -6.10
C THR A 119 -15.90 -14.94 -6.26
N TYR A 120 -15.48 -13.71 -6.00
CA TYR A 120 -14.07 -13.30 -6.06
C TYR A 120 -13.24 -13.99 -4.98
N MET A 121 -11.96 -14.19 -5.26
CA MET A 121 -11.03 -14.73 -4.29
C MET A 121 -10.82 -13.76 -3.13
N SER A 122 -11.15 -14.20 -1.94
CA SER A 122 -10.81 -13.55 -0.68
C SER A 122 -9.34 -13.72 -0.37
N ARG A 123 -8.77 -12.77 0.38
CA ARG A 123 -7.40 -12.86 0.86
C ARG A 123 -7.32 -12.48 2.34
N ALA A 124 -6.38 -13.13 3.03
CA ALA A 124 -5.94 -12.73 4.34
C ALA A 124 -4.41 -12.75 4.39
N THR A 125 -3.80 -11.74 4.96
CA THR A 125 -2.34 -11.67 5.17
C THR A 125 -2.05 -11.53 6.64
N PHE A 126 -1.10 -12.30 7.12
CA PHE A 126 -0.57 -12.23 8.47
C PHE A 126 0.95 -12.14 8.36
N THR A 127 1.53 -11.08 8.91
CA THR A 127 2.96 -10.80 8.75
C THR A 127 3.59 -10.48 10.11
N PRO A 128 3.60 -11.45 11.04
CA PRO A 128 4.22 -11.26 12.34
C PRO A 128 5.72 -11.00 12.20
N TYR A 129 6.24 -10.14 13.07
CA TYR A 129 7.67 -9.91 13.17
C TYR A 129 8.10 -9.77 14.62
N TRP A 130 9.35 -10.18 14.88
CA TRP A 130 9.98 -10.07 16.18
C TRP A 130 11.49 -9.94 16.03
N ASN A 131 12.09 -8.98 16.72
CA ASN A 131 13.53 -8.79 16.73
C ASN A 131 14.21 -9.32 18.01
N PHE A 132 13.48 -10.08 18.84
CA PHE A 132 13.93 -10.67 20.10
C PHE A 132 14.39 -9.65 21.16
N LYS A 133 14.14 -8.36 20.95
CA LYS A 133 14.47 -7.27 21.88
C LYS A 133 13.23 -6.41 22.18
N GLN A 134 13.03 -5.37 21.39
CA GLN A 134 12.02 -4.34 21.67
C GLN A 134 10.95 -4.21 20.59
N ARG A 135 11.05 -4.94 19.48
CA ARG A 135 10.15 -4.81 18.34
C ARG A 135 9.38 -6.08 18.12
N PHE A 136 8.10 -5.91 18.10
CA PHE A 136 7.14 -6.99 17.96
C PHE A 136 5.95 -6.48 17.16
N GLY A 137 5.36 -7.32 16.33
CA GLY A 137 4.14 -6.95 15.62
C GLY A 137 3.35 -8.13 15.13
N LEU A 138 2.04 -7.99 15.20
CA LEU A 138 1.02 -8.93 14.72
C LEU A 138 0.06 -8.21 13.76
N PRO A 139 0.49 -7.77 12.56
CA PRO A 139 -0.41 -7.21 11.58
C PRO A 139 -1.19 -8.31 10.86
N ILE A 140 -2.52 -8.20 10.89
CA ILE A 140 -3.46 -9.05 10.16
C ILE A 140 -4.28 -8.16 9.24
N ARG A 141 -4.31 -8.47 7.97
CA ARG A 141 -5.15 -7.77 6.99
C ARG A 141 -6.00 -8.77 6.24
N SER A 142 -7.26 -8.43 6.04
CA SER A 142 -8.21 -9.26 5.32
C SER A 142 -8.99 -8.46 4.28
N TYR A 143 -9.39 -9.14 3.22
CA TYR A 143 -10.26 -8.62 2.18
C TYR A 143 -11.12 -9.79 1.72
N VAL A 144 -12.33 -9.85 2.24
CA VAL A 144 -13.17 -11.05 2.23
C VAL A 144 -14.42 -10.78 1.39
N TRP A 145 -14.54 -11.54 0.29
CA TRP A 145 -15.71 -11.56 -0.57
C TRP A 145 -16.68 -12.63 -0.09
N LEU A 146 -17.92 -12.24 0.22
CA LEU A 146 -18.99 -13.18 0.54
C LEU A 146 -19.63 -13.70 -0.76
N LYS A 147 -20.39 -14.77 -0.63
CA LYS A 147 -21.06 -15.48 -1.74
C LYS A 147 -21.66 -14.51 -2.76
N GLN A 148 -21.37 -14.76 -4.05
CA GLN A 148 -21.83 -13.96 -5.19
C GLN A 148 -21.36 -12.50 -5.14
N ASN A 149 -20.29 -12.20 -4.44
CA ASN A 149 -19.80 -10.82 -4.23
C ASN A 149 -20.85 -9.85 -3.69
N ARG A 150 -21.83 -10.34 -2.89
CA ARG A 150 -22.87 -9.46 -2.33
C ARG A 150 -22.32 -8.48 -1.31
N TRP A 151 -21.29 -8.91 -0.58
CA TRP A 151 -20.59 -8.09 0.41
C TRP A 151 -19.09 -8.28 0.26
N VAL A 152 -18.37 -7.22 0.54
CA VAL A 152 -16.93 -7.25 0.80
C VAL A 152 -16.66 -6.71 2.19
N ILE A 153 -15.88 -7.46 2.98
CA ILE A 153 -15.48 -7.08 4.32
C ILE A 153 -13.96 -6.93 4.30
N SER A 154 -13.46 -5.75 4.64
CA SER A 154 -12.03 -5.51 4.78
C SER A 154 -11.66 -5.22 6.22
N GLY A 155 -10.51 -5.75 6.65
CA GLY A 155 -10.00 -5.57 7.99
C GLY A 155 -8.50 -5.29 7.99
N ASP A 156 -8.05 -4.39 8.87
CA ASP A 156 -6.64 -4.15 9.19
C ASP A 156 -6.50 -4.06 10.71
N THR A 157 -6.01 -5.14 11.31
CA THR A 157 -5.79 -5.23 12.76
C THR A 157 -4.30 -5.33 13.02
N ARG A 158 -3.77 -4.47 13.88
CA ARG A 158 -2.34 -4.43 14.21
C ARG A 158 -2.16 -4.29 15.71
N LEU A 159 -1.36 -5.15 16.29
CA LEU A 159 -0.83 -5.01 17.64
C LEU A 159 0.69 -4.99 17.55
N MET A 160 1.32 -3.87 17.89
CA MET A 160 2.73 -3.67 17.59
C MET A 160 3.43 -2.86 18.69
N VAL A 161 4.69 -3.18 18.97
CA VAL A 161 5.67 -2.25 19.51
C VAL A 161 6.43 -1.72 18.30
N TYR A 162 6.27 -0.42 17.98
CA TYR A 162 6.62 0.10 16.68
C TYR A 162 7.38 1.43 16.74
N PRO A 163 8.67 1.38 17.08
CA PRO A 163 9.52 2.55 16.87
C PRO A 163 9.56 2.93 15.40
N GLN A 164 9.38 4.21 15.08
CA GLN A 164 9.47 4.70 13.70
C GLN A 164 10.26 5.99 13.61
N TYR A 165 10.94 6.19 12.51
CA TYR A 165 11.54 7.49 12.20
C TYR A 165 10.51 8.48 11.68
N THR A 166 10.76 9.76 11.91
CA THR A 166 10.02 10.87 11.36
C THR A 166 10.97 12.02 11.00
N TRP A 167 10.60 12.80 9.98
CA TRP A 167 11.32 14.00 9.51
C TRP A 167 10.44 15.26 9.65
N GLY A 168 9.56 15.29 10.65
CA GLY A 168 8.66 16.40 10.85
C GLY A 168 7.55 16.49 9.80
N LEU A 169 7.18 17.73 9.44
CA LEU A 169 6.13 18.02 8.47
C LEU A 169 6.71 18.58 7.17
N GLY A 170 6.18 18.12 6.04
CA GLY A 170 6.59 18.60 4.72
C GLY A 170 7.92 18.01 4.27
N ARG A 171 8.83 18.88 3.82
CA ARG A 171 10.16 18.54 3.29
C ARG A 171 11.25 19.42 3.91
N GLN A 172 11.17 19.67 5.20
CA GLN A 172 12.07 20.64 5.85
C GLN A 172 13.41 20.06 6.27
N TYR A 173 13.48 18.75 6.47
CA TYR A 173 14.64 18.07 7.04
C TYR A 173 15.36 17.23 5.99
N GLU A 174 16.68 17.18 6.11
CA GLU A 174 17.53 16.27 5.30
C GLU A 174 17.36 14.82 5.79
N GLU A 175 17.98 13.85 5.08
CA GLU A 175 17.79 12.42 5.39
C GLU A 175 18.34 12.04 6.77
N ASP A 176 19.44 12.65 7.17
CA ASP A 176 20.12 12.35 8.44
C ASP A 176 19.47 13.02 9.67
N ASP A 177 18.58 14.00 9.45
CA ASP A 177 17.88 14.73 10.52
C ASP A 177 16.73 13.94 11.15
N LYS A 178 16.66 12.66 10.96
CA LYS A 178 15.56 11.81 11.43
C LYS A 178 15.48 11.68 12.94
N LEU A 179 14.28 11.78 13.48
CA LEU A 179 13.96 11.55 14.89
C LEU A 179 13.28 10.21 15.09
N LEU A 180 13.74 9.40 16.07
CA LEU A 180 13.10 8.13 16.42
C LEU A 180 12.00 8.34 17.43
N VAL A 181 10.79 7.93 17.09
CA VAL A 181 9.61 7.97 17.97
C VAL A 181 9.22 6.55 18.36
N ASN A 182 9.16 6.30 19.66
CA ASN A 182 8.80 4.99 20.24
C ASN A 182 7.36 5.02 20.72
N TYR A 183 6.60 3.94 20.46
CA TYR A 183 5.25 3.73 20.99
C TYR A 183 4.80 2.28 20.81
N SER A 184 3.82 1.87 21.62
CA SER A 184 3.02 0.68 21.35
C SER A 184 1.77 1.07 20.56
N TYR A 185 1.32 0.23 19.64
CA TYR A 185 0.25 0.58 18.70
C TYR A 185 -0.77 -0.52 18.55
N LEU A 186 -2.03 -0.16 18.75
CA LEU A 186 -3.20 -0.95 18.39
C LEU A 186 -3.94 -0.22 17.25
N ARG A 187 -4.15 -0.92 16.13
CA ARG A 187 -5.07 -0.53 15.06
C ARG A 187 -6.19 -1.55 14.95
N LEU A 188 -7.40 -1.08 14.83
CA LEU A 188 -8.55 -1.89 14.45
C LEU A 188 -9.36 -1.14 13.40
N TYR A 189 -9.24 -1.54 12.16
CA TYR A 189 -10.05 -1.03 11.06
C TYR A 189 -10.91 -2.14 10.52
N GLN A 190 -12.22 -1.93 10.45
CA GLN A 190 -13.18 -2.88 9.90
C GLN A 190 -14.15 -2.13 8.99
N THR A 191 -14.35 -2.63 7.77
CA THR A 191 -15.22 -2.01 6.79
C THR A 191 -16.09 -3.08 6.15
N ALA A 192 -17.39 -2.82 6.04
CA ALA A 192 -18.36 -3.69 5.38
C ALA A 192 -19.07 -2.91 4.27
N LEU A 193 -18.93 -3.41 3.03
CA LEU A 193 -19.51 -2.79 1.83
C LEU A 193 -20.49 -3.77 1.18
N LYS A 194 -21.69 -3.29 0.87
CA LYS A 194 -22.73 -4.03 0.14
C LYS A 194 -22.64 -3.69 -1.35
N ARG A 195 -22.82 -4.69 -2.19
CA ARG A 195 -22.91 -4.48 -3.64
C ARG A 195 -24.16 -3.69 -3.98
N ILE A 196 -23.99 -2.58 -4.68
CA ILE A 196 -25.07 -1.71 -5.18
C ILE A 196 -25.37 -2.05 -6.64
N SER A 197 -24.31 -2.19 -7.45
CA SER A 197 -24.38 -2.61 -8.83
C SER A 197 -23.14 -3.42 -9.21
N HIS A 198 -23.02 -3.81 -10.49
CA HIS A 198 -21.85 -4.58 -10.94
C HIS A 198 -20.53 -3.82 -10.66
N GLY A 199 -19.65 -4.46 -9.90
CA GLY A 199 -18.35 -3.88 -9.51
C GLY A 199 -18.42 -2.70 -8.53
N PHE A 200 -19.61 -2.17 -8.23
CA PHE A 200 -19.79 -1.01 -7.36
C PHE A 200 -20.39 -1.39 -6.00
N PHE A 201 -19.74 -0.93 -4.93
CA PHE A 201 -20.07 -1.22 -3.54
C PHE A 201 -20.10 0.07 -2.72
N ALA A 202 -20.98 0.11 -1.72
CA ALA A 202 -21.04 1.19 -0.74
C ALA A 202 -21.27 0.63 0.65
N GLY A 203 -20.77 1.31 1.66
CA GLY A 203 -20.95 0.87 3.04
C GLY A 203 -20.20 1.72 4.05
N ILE A 204 -20.06 1.16 5.24
CA ILE A 204 -19.54 1.85 6.41
C ILE A 204 -18.34 1.11 6.98
N GLY A 205 -17.52 1.84 7.74
CA GLY A 205 -16.42 1.28 8.48
C GLY A 205 -16.29 1.90 9.87
N TYR A 206 -15.54 1.22 10.72
CA TYR A 206 -15.14 1.69 12.03
C TYR A 206 -13.62 1.56 12.20
N HIS A 207 -13.00 2.58 12.76
CA HIS A 207 -11.54 2.73 12.80
C HIS A 207 -11.10 3.15 14.19
N ILE A 208 -10.14 2.43 14.76
CA ILE A 208 -9.45 2.77 15.98
C ILE A 208 -7.95 2.81 15.71
N ASP A 209 -7.30 3.89 16.13
CA ASP A 209 -5.86 4.02 16.28
C ASP A 209 -5.56 4.38 17.73
N TYR A 210 -4.85 3.51 18.44
CA TYR A 210 -4.44 3.76 19.81
C TYR A 210 -2.93 3.57 19.94
N ARG A 211 -2.24 4.65 20.27
CA ARG A 211 -0.80 4.67 20.50
C ARG A 211 -0.52 4.97 21.95
N VAL A 212 0.23 4.11 22.59
CA VAL A 212 0.54 4.18 24.02
C VAL A 212 1.98 4.61 24.19
N ASN A 213 2.19 5.59 25.06
CA ASN A 213 3.50 6.06 25.49
C ASN A 213 4.36 6.57 24.29
N VAL A 214 3.80 7.51 23.53
CA VAL A 214 4.50 8.18 22.44
C VAL A 214 5.63 9.04 23.00
N ARG A 215 6.88 8.70 22.68
CA ARG A 215 8.06 9.37 23.22
C ARG A 215 9.26 9.30 22.29
N THR A 216 10.15 10.28 22.43
CA THR A 216 11.52 10.26 21.91
C THR A 216 12.45 9.60 22.94
N GLN A 217 13.69 9.33 22.60
CA GLN A 217 14.61 8.54 23.41
C GLN A 217 15.84 9.36 23.83
N GLY A 218 16.23 9.23 25.10
CA GLY A 218 17.48 9.79 25.61
C GLY A 218 17.53 11.31 25.54
N GLU A 219 18.60 11.85 24.96
CA GLU A 219 18.87 13.27 24.77
C GLU A 219 18.22 13.84 23.50
N ASP A 220 17.49 13.01 22.73
CA ASP A 220 16.78 13.46 21.54
C ASP A 220 15.76 14.57 21.88
N PRO A 221 15.54 15.54 20.98
CA PRO A 221 14.56 16.59 21.19
C PRO A 221 13.16 16.00 21.38
N LEU A 222 12.30 16.68 22.14
CA LEU A 222 10.90 16.28 22.26
C LEU A 222 10.21 16.34 20.90
N LEU A 223 9.30 15.42 20.64
CA LEU A 223 8.60 15.34 19.36
C LEU A 223 7.88 16.66 19.01
N GLN A 224 7.33 17.34 20.01
CA GLN A 224 6.67 18.64 19.85
C GLN A 224 7.65 19.72 19.39
N ASP A 225 8.82 19.80 20.00
CA ASP A 225 9.83 20.83 19.70
C ASP A 225 10.44 20.58 18.32
N TYR A 226 10.76 19.31 18.02
CA TYR A 226 11.28 18.89 16.72
C TYR A 226 10.31 19.18 15.56
N THR A 227 9.03 18.87 15.74
CA THR A 227 8.04 19.02 14.67
C THR A 227 7.38 20.40 14.60
N GLY A 228 7.43 21.17 15.69
CA GLY A 228 6.65 22.40 15.86
C GLY A 228 5.13 22.15 15.82
N TYR A 229 4.68 20.92 16.09
CA TYR A 229 3.29 20.50 16.01
C TYR A 229 2.76 20.07 17.39
N GLN A 230 1.63 20.65 17.83
CA GLN A 230 1.17 20.53 19.22
C GLN A 230 0.30 19.29 19.51
N TYR A 231 -0.36 18.71 18.50
CA TYR A 231 -1.39 17.70 18.74
C TYR A 231 -0.80 16.28 18.65
N GLY A 232 -0.92 15.49 19.72
CA GLY A 232 -0.42 14.14 19.80
C GLY A 232 1.10 14.02 19.82
N THR A 233 1.81 15.04 20.32
CA THR A 233 3.29 15.10 20.35
C THR A 233 3.88 15.31 21.73
N SER A 234 3.07 15.48 22.77
CA SER A 234 3.55 15.56 24.15
C SER A 234 4.27 14.30 24.59
N GLN A 235 5.31 14.43 25.41
CA GLN A 235 6.12 13.31 25.88
C GLN A 235 5.28 12.31 26.69
N SER A 236 5.50 11.03 26.45
CA SER A 236 4.80 9.90 27.09
C SER A 236 3.26 9.93 26.94
N LEU A 237 2.75 10.62 25.90
CA LEU A 237 1.33 10.75 25.63
C LEU A 237 0.73 9.42 25.12
N ASN A 238 -0.50 9.15 25.51
CA ASN A 238 -1.36 8.18 24.85
C ASN A 238 -2.22 8.92 23.82
N SER A 239 -2.07 8.55 22.54
CA SER A 239 -2.84 9.16 21.46
C SER A 239 -3.95 8.20 21.01
N PHE A 240 -5.19 8.64 21.10
CA PHE A 240 -6.37 7.85 20.73
C PHE A 240 -7.16 8.52 19.63
N SER A 241 -7.49 7.76 18.58
CA SER A 241 -8.36 8.20 17.50
C SER A 241 -9.37 7.11 17.18
N SER A 242 -10.64 7.44 17.30
CA SER A 242 -11.77 6.54 17.01
C SER A 242 -12.76 7.23 16.10
N GLY A 243 -13.19 6.54 15.03
CA GLY A 243 -14.06 7.14 14.05
C GLY A 243 -14.81 6.13 13.18
N TYR A 244 -15.82 6.61 12.53
CA TYR A 244 -16.54 5.86 11.50
C TYR A 244 -16.21 6.41 10.11
N SER A 245 -16.41 5.59 9.09
CA SER A 245 -16.21 6.00 7.70
C SER A 245 -17.39 5.63 6.81
N PHE A 246 -17.58 6.45 5.77
CA PHE A 246 -18.42 6.14 4.63
C PHE A 246 -17.50 5.78 3.47
N ASN A 247 -17.83 4.66 2.81
CA ASN A 247 -16.93 4.07 1.84
C ASN A 247 -17.67 3.75 0.54
N LEU A 248 -17.02 4.08 -0.57
CA LEU A 248 -17.40 3.67 -1.91
C LEU A 248 -16.25 2.87 -2.51
N LEU A 249 -16.57 1.81 -3.23
CA LEU A 249 -15.61 0.95 -3.91
C LEU A 249 -16.13 0.58 -5.29
N PHE A 250 -15.26 0.71 -6.29
CA PHE A 250 -15.42 0.12 -7.61
C PHE A 250 -14.26 -0.82 -7.87
N ASP A 251 -14.54 -2.14 -7.96
CA ASP A 251 -13.52 -3.17 -8.13
C ASP A 251 -13.95 -4.14 -9.25
N THR A 252 -13.19 -4.12 -10.33
CA THR A 252 -13.36 -5.01 -11.49
C THR A 252 -12.08 -5.78 -11.80
N ARG A 253 -11.15 -5.86 -10.82
CA ARG A 253 -9.91 -6.61 -10.98
C ARG A 253 -10.20 -8.09 -11.14
N ASN A 254 -9.47 -8.73 -12.04
CA ASN A 254 -9.59 -10.17 -12.25
C ASN A 254 -9.00 -11.01 -11.10
N ASN A 255 -8.11 -10.45 -10.28
CA ASN A 255 -7.49 -11.10 -9.12
C ASN A 255 -7.11 -10.05 -8.08
N SER A 256 -7.44 -10.26 -6.82
CA SER A 256 -7.12 -9.34 -5.72
C SER A 256 -5.68 -9.45 -5.20
N LEU A 257 -4.96 -10.55 -5.52
CA LEU A 257 -3.58 -10.81 -5.08
C LEU A 257 -2.53 -10.39 -6.11
N ASN A 258 -2.80 -10.67 -7.38
CA ASN A 258 -1.93 -10.32 -8.51
C ASN A 258 -2.81 -9.95 -9.70
N PRO A 259 -3.36 -8.75 -9.74
CA PRO A 259 -4.24 -8.32 -10.82
C PRO A 259 -3.46 -8.11 -12.12
N TRP A 260 -4.08 -8.56 -13.22
CA TRP A 260 -3.55 -8.42 -14.57
C TRP A 260 -4.39 -7.49 -15.44
N ASP A 261 -5.65 -7.27 -15.05
CA ASP A 261 -6.60 -6.42 -15.76
C ASP A 261 -7.66 -5.88 -14.79
N GLY A 262 -8.32 -4.82 -15.20
CA GLY A 262 -9.42 -4.22 -14.46
C GLY A 262 -9.05 -2.92 -13.76
N TYR A 263 -9.99 -2.46 -12.96
CA TYR A 263 -9.90 -1.23 -12.18
C TYR A 263 -10.13 -1.51 -10.71
N TYR A 264 -9.52 -0.69 -9.88
CA TYR A 264 -9.85 -0.52 -8.49
C TYR A 264 -9.93 0.97 -8.19
N ALA A 265 -11.05 1.42 -7.66
CA ALA A 265 -11.19 2.79 -7.18
C ALA A 265 -11.94 2.77 -5.85
N SER A 266 -11.41 3.43 -4.83
CA SER A 266 -12.08 3.55 -3.54
C SER A 266 -12.03 4.97 -3.02
N ILE A 267 -13.09 5.34 -2.31
CA ILE A 267 -13.19 6.60 -1.57
C ILE A 267 -13.61 6.25 -0.15
N GLN A 268 -12.81 6.68 0.81
CA GLN A 268 -13.12 6.58 2.23
C GLN A 268 -13.18 7.98 2.82
N TYR A 269 -14.33 8.35 3.40
CA TYR A 269 -14.49 9.57 4.18
C TYR A 269 -14.64 9.19 5.64
N ARG A 270 -13.64 9.51 6.46
CA ARG A 270 -13.57 9.18 7.89
C ARG A 270 -13.87 10.41 8.75
N VAL A 271 -14.69 10.22 9.78
CA VAL A 271 -15.06 11.22 10.78
C VAL A 271 -14.69 10.67 12.15
N ASN A 272 -13.92 11.43 12.92
CA ASN A 272 -13.49 11.09 14.29
C ASN A 272 -14.07 12.13 15.25
N PRO A 273 -15.28 11.93 15.75
CA PRO A 273 -15.95 12.90 16.62
C PRO A 273 -15.48 12.77 18.07
N THR A 274 -15.61 13.83 18.84
CA THR A 274 -15.17 13.88 20.25
C THR A 274 -15.91 12.90 21.14
N TRP A 275 -17.19 12.62 20.85
CA TRP A 275 -18.01 11.68 21.65
C TRP A 275 -17.56 10.20 21.53
N LEU A 276 -16.65 9.87 20.58
CA LEU A 276 -15.99 8.58 20.51
C LEU A 276 -14.63 8.55 21.24
N GLY A 277 -14.34 9.52 22.09
CA GLY A 277 -13.13 9.58 22.90
C GLY A 277 -11.94 10.30 22.24
N ASN A 278 -12.17 10.99 21.13
CA ASN A 278 -11.14 11.82 20.52
C ASN A 278 -11.02 13.18 21.25
N ASP A 279 -9.79 13.68 21.41
CA ASP A 279 -9.56 15.01 21.98
C ASP A 279 -10.18 16.12 21.13
N ASN A 280 -10.18 15.96 19.81
CA ASN A 280 -10.72 16.91 18.87
C ASN A 280 -11.50 16.22 17.75
N LEU A 281 -12.53 16.90 17.22
CA LEU A 281 -13.18 16.47 15.98
C LEU A 281 -12.20 16.65 14.82
N TRP A 282 -12.02 15.60 14.02
CA TRP A 282 -11.29 15.68 12.77
C TRP A 282 -11.85 14.73 11.70
N LYS A 283 -11.58 15.08 10.45
CA LYS A 283 -12.10 14.39 9.28
C LYS A 283 -10.99 14.20 8.25
N SER A 284 -11.08 13.10 7.52
CA SER A 284 -10.16 12.82 6.42
C SER A 284 -10.85 12.20 5.23
N VAL A 285 -10.22 12.33 4.07
CA VAL A 285 -10.58 11.59 2.86
C VAL A 285 -9.36 10.82 2.38
N TYR A 286 -9.57 9.57 2.00
CA TYR A 286 -8.60 8.73 1.31
C TYR A 286 -9.24 8.27 0.00
N ILE A 287 -8.58 8.56 -1.12
CA ILE A 287 -9.00 8.18 -2.46
C ILE A 287 -7.88 7.33 -3.04
N ASP A 288 -8.18 6.12 -3.48
CA ASP A 288 -7.22 5.18 -4.09
C ASP A 288 -7.74 4.79 -5.47
N PHE A 289 -6.90 4.89 -6.47
CA PHE A 289 -7.20 4.50 -7.84
C PHE A 289 -6.09 3.63 -8.39
N ARG A 290 -6.49 2.50 -9.03
CA ARG A 290 -5.56 1.58 -9.67
C ARG A 290 -6.14 1.13 -11.02
N ARG A 291 -5.26 1.05 -12.01
CA ARG A 291 -5.58 0.52 -13.34
C ARG A 291 -4.56 -0.53 -13.73
N TYR A 292 -5.04 -1.63 -14.26
CA TYR A 292 -4.23 -2.73 -14.76
C TYR A 292 -4.53 -2.90 -16.25
N ILE A 293 -3.50 -2.81 -17.10
CA ILE A 293 -3.62 -2.79 -18.56
C ILE A 293 -2.78 -3.94 -19.11
N ARG A 294 -3.43 -4.97 -19.57
CA ARG A 294 -2.80 -6.12 -20.20
C ARG A 294 -2.52 -5.81 -21.67
N PHE A 295 -1.26 -5.91 -22.11
CA PHE A 295 -0.88 -5.55 -23.48
C PHE A 295 -1.24 -6.62 -24.50
N ASN A 296 -1.20 -7.89 -24.13
CA ASN A 296 -1.60 -8.96 -25.04
C ASN A 296 -2.49 -9.99 -24.30
N PRO A 297 -3.81 -9.91 -24.49
CA PRO A 297 -4.76 -10.81 -23.84
C PRO A 297 -4.63 -12.28 -24.27
N SER A 298 -4.08 -12.55 -25.46
CA SER A 298 -3.91 -13.91 -25.98
C SER A 298 -2.72 -14.67 -25.39
N LEU A 299 -1.77 -13.96 -24.77
CA LEU A 299 -0.62 -14.59 -24.13
C LEU A 299 -0.98 -15.04 -22.72
N GLU A 300 -0.65 -16.27 -22.37
CA GLU A 300 -0.78 -16.80 -20.99
C GLU A 300 0.22 -16.15 -20.01
N LYS A 301 1.17 -15.35 -20.52
CA LYS A 301 2.21 -14.66 -19.76
C LYS A 301 1.77 -13.30 -19.30
N GLN A 302 2.23 -12.92 -18.12
CA GLN A 302 2.08 -11.55 -17.64
C GLN A 302 2.91 -10.61 -18.52
N ASN A 303 2.25 -9.63 -19.12
CA ASN A 303 2.84 -8.52 -19.86
C ASN A 303 1.86 -7.36 -19.76
N MET A 304 2.12 -6.43 -18.83
CA MET A 304 1.14 -5.43 -18.44
C MET A 304 1.75 -4.18 -17.84
N LEU A 305 0.99 -3.11 -17.87
CA LEU A 305 1.24 -1.88 -17.11
C LEU A 305 0.22 -1.78 -15.98
N ALA A 306 0.70 -1.58 -14.77
CA ALA A 306 -0.11 -1.23 -13.61
C ALA A 306 0.14 0.24 -13.24
N VAL A 307 -0.93 0.97 -12.94
CA VAL A 307 -0.88 2.35 -12.49
C VAL A 307 -1.61 2.45 -11.17
N TRP A 308 -1.03 3.14 -10.21
CA TRP A 308 -1.59 3.41 -8.89
C TRP A 308 -1.45 4.87 -8.54
N GLY A 309 -2.50 5.45 -7.97
CA GLY A 309 -2.46 6.77 -7.38
C GLY A 309 -3.40 6.86 -6.18
N TYR A 310 -2.98 7.56 -5.15
CA TYR A 310 -3.86 7.87 -4.03
C TYR A 310 -3.67 9.31 -3.54
N LEU A 311 -4.78 9.87 -3.06
CA LEU A 311 -4.82 11.13 -2.33
C LEU A 311 -5.31 10.84 -0.91
N TRP A 312 -4.50 11.24 0.08
CA TRP A 312 -4.89 11.21 1.48
C TRP A 312 -4.84 12.63 2.05
N LYS A 313 -5.98 13.12 2.49
CA LYS A 313 -6.12 14.49 2.98
C LYS A 313 -6.90 14.53 4.29
N VAL A 314 -6.42 15.34 5.23
CA VAL A 314 -7.11 15.70 6.46
C VAL A 314 -7.56 17.16 6.40
N PHE A 315 -8.78 17.43 6.86
CA PHE A 315 -9.40 18.75 6.72
C PHE A 315 -9.14 19.66 7.91
N ASP A 316 -9.01 19.07 9.10
CA ASP A 316 -8.89 19.79 10.36
C ASP A 316 -7.41 20.05 10.73
N LYS A 317 -7.18 20.94 11.69
CA LYS A 317 -5.83 21.32 12.13
C LYS A 317 -5.37 20.56 13.39
N LYS A 318 -6.32 20.07 14.20
CA LYS A 318 -6.06 19.49 15.52
C LYS A 318 -6.08 17.97 15.51
N ILE A 319 -5.34 17.37 14.57
CA ILE A 319 -5.23 15.92 14.39
C ILE A 319 -4.00 15.43 15.12
N PRO A 320 -4.01 14.26 15.77
CA PRO A 320 -2.78 13.70 16.32
C PRO A 320 -1.70 13.53 15.25
N TYR A 321 -0.47 13.90 15.54
CA TYR A 321 0.66 13.90 14.61
C TYR A 321 0.83 12.61 13.84
N LEU A 322 0.72 11.47 14.55
CA LEU A 322 0.90 10.15 13.95
C LEU A 322 -0.29 9.67 13.11
N ASP A 323 -1.42 10.41 13.09
CA ASP A 323 -2.57 10.17 12.21
C ASP A 323 -2.55 11.01 10.94
N LEU A 324 -1.56 11.91 10.81
CA LEU A 324 -1.38 12.68 9.58
C LEU A 324 -0.94 11.77 8.43
N PRO A 325 -1.42 12.03 7.21
CA PRO A 325 -0.97 11.38 5.98
C PRO A 325 0.55 11.30 5.88
N SER A 326 1.06 10.08 5.65
CA SER A 326 2.49 9.83 5.58
C SER A 326 2.81 8.74 4.56
N ILE A 327 3.91 8.90 3.82
CA ILE A 327 4.31 7.94 2.80
C ILE A 327 4.63 6.57 3.43
N GLY A 328 4.18 5.49 2.78
CA GLY A 328 4.34 4.14 3.29
C GLY A 328 3.47 3.79 4.49
N TRP A 329 2.48 4.63 4.83
CA TRP A 329 1.57 4.40 5.96
C TRP A 329 0.11 4.15 5.54
N GLU A 330 -0.16 4.06 4.23
CA GLU A 330 -1.45 3.59 3.72
C GLU A 330 -1.73 2.14 4.17
N ASP A 331 -2.93 1.63 3.91
CA ASP A 331 -3.44 0.38 4.49
C ASP A 331 -2.48 -0.82 4.37
N TYR A 332 -1.77 -0.94 3.26
CA TYR A 332 -0.83 -2.05 3.04
C TYR A 332 0.64 -1.72 3.32
N ASN A 333 0.99 -0.47 3.64
CA ASN A 333 2.36 0.00 3.85
C ASN A 333 3.30 -0.35 2.68
N ARG A 334 2.85 -0.12 1.46
CA ARG A 334 3.56 -0.54 0.23
C ARG A 334 4.01 0.60 -0.65
N SER A 335 3.42 1.80 -0.48
CA SER A 335 3.84 3.00 -1.21
C SER A 335 5.25 3.44 -0.83
N GLY A 336 5.85 4.28 -1.66
CA GLY A 336 7.14 4.88 -1.38
C GLY A 336 8.31 3.92 -1.56
N ARG A 337 8.28 3.03 -2.56
CA ARG A 337 9.47 2.27 -2.94
C ARG A 337 10.58 3.24 -3.35
N GLY A 338 11.75 3.14 -2.71
CA GLY A 338 12.85 4.12 -2.87
C GLY A 338 12.78 5.28 -1.89
N PHE A 339 11.96 5.18 -0.84
CA PHE A 339 11.90 6.14 0.27
C PHE A 339 11.80 5.41 1.59
N ASP A 340 12.34 6.00 2.65
CA ASP A 340 12.05 5.55 4.01
C ASP A 340 10.58 5.78 4.35
N GLN A 341 10.00 4.84 5.11
CA GLN A 341 8.64 4.98 5.61
C GLN A 341 8.55 6.21 6.52
N ASN A 342 7.51 7.02 6.34
CA ASN A 342 7.29 8.30 7.03
C ASN A 342 8.28 9.42 6.69
N ARG A 343 9.10 9.28 5.64
CA ARG A 343 10.00 10.35 5.18
C ARG A 343 9.26 11.65 4.88
N TYR A 344 8.07 11.54 4.34
CA TYR A 344 7.20 12.67 4.01
C TYR A 344 5.87 12.54 4.73
N ARG A 345 5.54 13.55 5.53
CA ARG A 345 4.30 13.65 6.32
C ARG A 345 3.70 15.03 6.17
N GLY A 346 2.37 15.12 6.03
CA GLY A 346 1.68 16.39 5.91
C GLY A 346 0.16 16.23 6.06
N ARG A 347 -0.59 17.32 5.98
CA ARG A 347 -2.07 17.28 6.01
C ARG A 347 -2.69 16.80 4.70
N SER A 348 -1.92 16.84 3.63
CA SER A 348 -2.28 16.27 2.33
C SER A 348 -1.08 15.53 1.77
N LEU A 349 -1.32 14.36 1.22
CA LEU A 349 -0.33 13.51 0.54
C LEU A 349 -0.95 13.01 -0.76
N LEU A 350 -0.25 13.21 -1.86
CA LEU A 350 -0.55 12.61 -3.16
C LEU A 350 0.60 11.69 -3.56
N TYR A 351 0.28 10.49 -3.96
CA TYR A 351 1.21 9.47 -4.45
C TYR A 351 0.77 8.96 -5.80
N LEU A 352 1.71 8.80 -6.70
CA LEU A 352 1.51 8.22 -8.03
C LEU A 352 2.60 7.20 -8.30
N GLU A 353 2.26 6.04 -8.88
CA GLU A 353 3.20 5.01 -9.28
C GLU A 353 2.75 4.33 -10.56
N ALA A 354 3.70 4.05 -11.44
CA ALA A 354 3.52 3.19 -12.60
C ALA A 354 4.52 2.04 -12.55
N GLU A 355 4.06 0.84 -12.87
CA GLU A 355 4.86 -0.38 -12.83
C GLU A 355 4.62 -1.23 -14.07
N TYR A 356 5.67 -1.52 -14.83
CA TYR A 356 5.63 -2.51 -15.90
C TYR A 356 6.02 -3.88 -15.36
N ARG A 357 5.15 -4.88 -15.55
CA ARG A 357 5.33 -6.27 -15.11
C ARG A 357 5.41 -7.20 -16.30
N ARG A 358 6.43 -8.08 -16.31
CA ARG A 358 6.58 -9.07 -17.37
C ARG A 358 7.17 -10.37 -16.87
N ASP A 359 6.59 -11.51 -17.32
CA ASP A 359 7.19 -12.83 -17.14
C ASP A 359 8.40 -13.01 -18.05
N ILE A 360 9.52 -13.48 -17.48
CA ILE A 360 10.75 -13.82 -18.19
C ILE A 360 10.60 -15.23 -18.78
N THR A 361 10.18 -16.18 -17.93
CA THR A 361 10.08 -17.59 -18.31
C THR A 361 8.73 -17.91 -18.95
N ASN A 362 8.73 -18.89 -19.86
CA ASN A 362 7.51 -19.31 -20.56
C ASN A 362 6.46 -19.94 -19.65
N ASN A 363 6.89 -20.50 -18.53
CA ASN A 363 6.03 -21.13 -17.53
C ASN A 363 5.60 -20.17 -16.40
N GLY A 364 5.87 -18.87 -16.51
CA GLY A 364 5.50 -17.85 -15.53
C GLY A 364 6.19 -17.98 -14.17
N PHE A 365 7.28 -18.77 -14.05
CA PHE A 365 7.99 -18.98 -12.80
C PHE A 365 8.79 -17.75 -12.37
N LEU A 366 9.52 -17.15 -13.33
CA LEU A 366 10.30 -15.94 -13.12
C LEU A 366 9.72 -14.78 -13.92
N GLY A 367 9.68 -13.62 -13.30
CA GLY A 367 9.28 -12.35 -13.90
C GLY A 367 10.11 -11.19 -13.36
N PHE A 368 9.92 -10.04 -13.93
CA PHE A 368 10.52 -8.78 -13.46
C PHE A 368 9.52 -7.64 -13.49
N VAL A 369 9.85 -6.61 -12.76
CA VAL A 369 9.15 -5.32 -12.79
C VAL A 369 10.14 -4.17 -12.91
N VAL A 370 9.69 -3.09 -13.54
CA VAL A 370 10.35 -1.78 -13.49
C VAL A 370 9.28 -0.77 -13.09
N PHE A 371 9.61 0.12 -12.17
CA PHE A 371 8.64 1.09 -11.66
C PHE A 371 9.24 2.49 -11.50
N ALA A 372 8.35 3.47 -11.58
CA ALA A 372 8.62 4.85 -11.20
C ALA A 372 7.46 5.37 -10.35
N ASN A 373 7.79 6.14 -9.33
CA ASN A 373 6.80 6.75 -8.46
C ASN A 373 7.14 8.21 -8.14
N PHE A 374 6.11 8.95 -7.76
CA PHE A 374 6.18 10.35 -7.36
C PHE A 374 5.30 10.56 -6.15
N ASN A 375 5.79 11.31 -5.18
CA ASN A 375 4.97 11.74 -4.08
C ASN A 375 5.14 13.24 -3.83
N THR A 376 4.11 13.82 -3.20
CA THR A 376 4.14 15.20 -2.74
C THR A 376 3.27 15.35 -1.51
N VAL A 377 3.72 16.16 -0.55
CA VAL A 377 3.02 16.45 0.71
C VAL A 377 2.83 17.94 0.88
N SER A 378 1.85 18.30 1.69
CA SER A 378 1.66 19.67 2.12
C SER A 378 2.75 20.10 3.12
N GLY A 379 3.13 21.37 3.07
CA GLY A 379 4.01 21.97 4.07
C GLY A 379 3.34 22.16 5.44
N PRO A 380 4.13 22.57 6.48
CA PRO A 380 3.64 22.69 7.85
C PRO A 380 2.49 23.69 8.01
N LYS A 381 2.54 24.80 7.25
CA LYS A 381 1.57 25.91 7.33
C LYS A 381 0.51 25.89 6.21
N SER A 382 0.60 24.94 5.27
CA SER A 382 -0.24 24.89 4.08
C SER A 382 -0.89 23.52 3.93
N THR A 383 -2.03 23.44 3.25
CA THR A 383 -2.63 22.20 2.78
C THR A 383 -2.33 21.94 1.30
N PHE A 384 -1.64 22.87 0.65
CA PHE A 384 -1.24 22.72 -0.75
C PHE A 384 0.00 21.83 -0.88
N LEU A 385 0.04 21.03 -1.94
CA LEU A 385 1.17 20.19 -2.30
C LEU A 385 2.29 21.08 -2.89
N ILE A 386 3.52 20.95 -2.39
CA ILE A 386 4.55 21.97 -2.64
C ILE A 386 5.65 21.45 -3.58
N SER A 387 6.06 20.19 -3.45
CA SER A 387 7.19 19.67 -4.23
C SER A 387 7.01 18.19 -4.52
N TRP A 388 7.46 17.78 -5.69
CA TRP A 388 7.47 16.39 -6.11
C TRP A 388 8.77 15.71 -5.73
N ASN A 389 8.68 14.49 -5.18
CA ASN A 389 9.80 13.64 -4.85
C ASN A 389 9.73 12.40 -5.76
N PRO A 390 10.61 12.30 -6.77
CA PRO A 390 10.66 11.15 -7.65
C PRO A 390 11.40 9.98 -7.01
N GLY A 391 10.95 8.75 -7.29
CA GLY A 391 11.62 7.51 -6.98
C GLY A 391 11.46 6.54 -8.15
N ALA A 392 12.38 5.61 -8.28
CA ALA A 392 12.34 4.59 -9.31
C ALA A 392 12.96 3.28 -8.81
N GLY A 393 12.82 2.22 -9.60
CA GLY A 393 13.46 0.96 -9.26
C GLY A 393 13.05 -0.19 -10.17
N ALA A 394 13.58 -1.35 -9.80
CA ALA A 394 13.27 -2.60 -10.48
C ALA A 394 13.12 -3.73 -9.45
N GLY A 395 12.57 -4.85 -9.89
CA GLY A 395 12.43 -6.00 -9.00
C GLY A 395 12.25 -7.31 -9.76
N LEU A 396 12.54 -8.39 -9.04
CA LEU A 396 12.33 -9.75 -9.52
C LEU A 396 11.05 -10.33 -8.92
N ARG A 397 10.45 -11.25 -9.66
CA ARG A 397 9.27 -12.01 -9.27
C ARG A 397 9.55 -13.50 -9.40
N ILE A 398 9.27 -14.21 -8.32
CA ILE A 398 9.33 -15.68 -8.30
C ILE A 398 7.92 -16.17 -7.93
N LYS A 399 7.32 -17.00 -8.77
CA LYS A 399 5.99 -17.56 -8.53
C LYS A 399 6.03 -18.48 -7.31
N MET A 400 5.41 -18.01 -6.21
CA MET A 400 5.28 -18.80 -4.98
C MET A 400 4.15 -19.82 -5.09
N ASN A 401 3.01 -19.39 -5.60
CA ASN A 401 1.83 -20.22 -5.75
C ASN A 401 1.08 -19.86 -7.04
N LYS A 402 1.05 -20.75 -8.02
CA LYS A 402 0.40 -20.53 -9.32
C LYS A 402 -1.13 -20.47 -9.24
N ARG A 403 -1.75 -21.12 -8.23
CA ARG A 403 -3.21 -21.14 -8.07
C ARG A 403 -3.78 -19.85 -7.51
N SER A 404 -3.10 -19.22 -6.57
CA SER A 404 -3.47 -17.90 -6.05
C SER A 404 -2.85 -16.75 -6.84
N GLY A 405 -1.87 -17.02 -7.69
CA GLY A 405 -1.10 -16.00 -8.41
C GLY A 405 -0.06 -15.29 -7.53
N THR A 406 0.18 -15.75 -6.29
CA THR A 406 1.09 -15.09 -5.36
C THR A 406 2.54 -15.20 -5.81
N ASN A 407 3.25 -14.06 -5.81
CA ASN A 407 4.68 -13.97 -6.10
C ASN A 407 5.48 -13.67 -4.84
N ILE A 408 6.73 -14.13 -4.78
CA ILE A 408 7.78 -13.50 -3.97
C ILE A 408 8.30 -12.33 -4.80
N ALA A 409 8.28 -11.15 -4.22
CA ALA A 409 8.71 -9.91 -4.87
C ALA A 409 9.94 -9.35 -4.17
N LEU A 410 11.07 -9.29 -4.87
CA LEU A 410 12.29 -8.64 -4.44
C LEU A 410 12.42 -7.34 -5.23
N ASN A 411 12.29 -6.19 -4.58
CA ASN A 411 12.37 -4.87 -5.20
C ASN A 411 13.58 -4.11 -4.69
N TYR A 412 14.33 -3.49 -5.59
CA TYR A 412 15.28 -2.43 -5.30
C TYR A 412 14.69 -1.11 -5.74
N GLY A 413 14.57 -0.17 -4.82
CA GLY A 413 14.06 1.17 -5.08
C GLY A 413 15.06 2.22 -4.65
N PHE A 414 15.11 3.33 -5.37
CA PHE A 414 15.99 4.46 -5.07
C PHE A 414 15.29 5.80 -5.35
N SER A 415 15.74 6.82 -4.64
CA SER A 415 15.41 8.23 -4.82
C SER A 415 16.66 9.07 -4.65
N LYS A 416 16.52 10.40 -4.55
CA LYS A 416 17.67 11.30 -4.37
C LYS A 416 18.51 10.95 -3.13
N ASP A 417 17.86 10.66 -2.01
CA ASP A 417 18.51 10.58 -0.69
C ASP A 417 18.41 9.17 -0.07
N TYR A 418 17.79 8.20 -0.75
CA TYR A 418 17.57 6.86 -0.21
C TYR A 418 17.63 5.78 -1.28
N SER A 419 18.17 4.63 -0.91
CA SER A 419 17.99 3.39 -1.68
C SER A 419 17.85 2.20 -0.75
N GLY A 420 17.07 1.19 -1.21
CA GLY A 420 16.84 0.02 -0.37
C GLY A 420 16.24 -1.16 -1.11
N ILE A 421 16.48 -2.34 -0.55
CA ILE A 421 15.89 -3.60 -1.02
C ILE A 421 14.70 -3.96 -0.12
N LYS A 422 13.59 -4.32 -0.74
CA LYS A 422 12.39 -4.79 -0.04
C LYS A 422 11.94 -6.14 -0.58
N LEU A 423 11.90 -7.12 0.32
CA LEU A 423 11.34 -8.45 0.04
C LEU A 423 9.89 -8.48 0.56
N THR A 424 8.96 -8.95 -0.27
CA THR A 424 7.55 -9.06 0.09
C THR A 424 6.91 -10.31 -0.51
N LEU A 425 5.80 -10.75 0.07
CA LEU A 425 4.93 -11.76 -0.50
C LEU A 425 3.71 -11.08 -1.12
N GLY A 426 3.49 -11.31 -2.42
CA GLY A 426 2.47 -10.64 -3.24
C GLY A 426 2.96 -9.37 -3.93
N GLU A 427 2.11 -8.82 -4.80
CA GLU A 427 2.41 -7.58 -5.52
C GLU A 427 2.22 -6.34 -4.63
N VAL A 428 2.79 -5.21 -5.05
CA VAL A 428 2.70 -3.96 -4.31
C VAL A 428 1.27 -3.42 -4.31
N PHE A 429 0.59 -3.50 -5.47
CA PHE A 429 -0.80 -3.05 -5.62
C PHE A 429 -1.52 -3.82 -6.72
#